data_6125a61ad6f43e636848272244bd60f1
#
_entry.id   6125a61ad6f43e636848272244bd60f1
#
_cell.length_a   1.000
_cell.length_b   1.000
_cell.length_c   1.000
_cell.angle_alpha   90.00
_cell.angle_beta   90.00
_cell.angle_gamma   90.00
#
_symmetry.space_group_name_H-M   'P 1'
#
loop_
_entity.id
_entity.type
_entity.pdbx_description
1 polymer ?
#
loop_
_entity_poly.entity_id
_entity_poly.type
_entity_poly.pdbx_seq_one_letter_code
_entity_poly.pdbx_strand_id
1 'polypeptide(L)'
;VSAILDKLLKGQKVEWLPLGEACEIADNLRKPVKSSLRVAGNIPYYGANNIQDYVEGYTHNGEYVLIAEDGSANLENYSIQWATGKFWANNHVHVVKGKENLDSRFLYHFLRFMNFIPYLTGGDRAKLTKAKMVEIPIPIPPLDVQAEIVRILDAFTAVTAELTAELT
;
A
#
# COMPACT_ATOMS: atom_id res chain seq x y z
N VAL A 1 -7.60 -11.67 6.46
CA VAL A 1 -7.07 -10.88 7.59
C VAL A 1 -6.28 -11.80 8.49
N SER A 2 -5.10 -11.38 8.95
CA SER A 2 -4.25 -12.21 9.81
C SER A 2 -4.85 -12.36 11.21
N ALA A 3 -4.48 -13.46 11.88
CA ALA A 3 -4.87 -13.70 13.28
C ALA A 3 -4.44 -12.55 14.22
N ILE A 4 -3.33 -11.88 13.91
CA ILE A 4 -2.86 -10.71 14.68
C ILE A 4 -3.84 -9.56 14.59
N LEU A 5 -4.28 -9.19 13.39
CA LEU A 5 -5.27 -8.11 13.20
C LEU A 5 -6.59 -8.46 13.84
N ASP A 6 -7.07 -9.69 13.65
CA ASP A 6 -8.31 -10.16 14.29
C ASP A 6 -8.25 -10.02 15.80
N LYS A 7 -7.11 -10.41 16.39
CA LYS A 7 -6.90 -10.29 17.83
C LYS A 7 -6.85 -8.84 18.31
N LEU A 8 -6.19 -7.95 17.56
CA LEU A 8 -6.08 -6.53 17.90
C LEU A 8 -7.42 -5.80 17.76
N LEU A 9 -8.28 -6.24 16.83
CA LEU A 9 -9.62 -5.66 16.60
C LEU A 9 -10.68 -6.29 17.51
N LYS A 10 -10.37 -7.35 18.22
CA LYS A 10 -11.33 -8.07 19.07
C LYS A 10 -11.96 -7.15 20.12
N GLY A 11 -13.29 -7.16 20.20
CA GLY A 11 -14.04 -6.34 21.14
C GLY A 11 -14.22 -4.89 20.72
N GLN A 12 -13.66 -4.49 19.57
CA GLN A 12 -13.83 -3.14 19.05
C GLN A 12 -15.03 -3.06 18.11
N LYS A 13 -15.71 -1.92 18.15
CA LYS A 13 -16.76 -1.61 17.16
C LYS A 13 -16.07 -1.20 15.87
N VAL A 14 -16.24 -2.01 14.82
CA VAL A 14 -15.61 -1.81 13.53
C VAL A 14 -16.69 -1.62 12.46
N GLU A 15 -16.62 -0.48 11.79
CA GLU A 15 -17.38 -0.21 10.59
C GLU A 15 -16.55 -0.63 9.39
N TRP A 16 -17.17 -1.20 8.35
CA TRP A 16 -16.49 -1.60 7.12
C TRP A 16 -17.00 -0.75 5.96
N LEU A 17 -16.08 -0.15 5.22
CA LEU A 17 -16.39 0.64 4.03
C LEU A 17 -15.63 0.10 2.82
N PRO A 18 -16.20 0.19 1.59
CA PRO A 18 -15.42 -0.06 0.38
C PRO A 18 -14.23 0.89 0.29
N LEU A 19 -13.10 0.40 -0.21
CA LEU A 19 -11.88 1.21 -0.35
C LEU A 19 -12.16 2.52 -1.09
N GLY A 20 -12.98 2.49 -2.14
CA GLY A 20 -13.33 3.69 -2.90
C GLY A 20 -14.03 4.78 -2.09
N GLU A 21 -14.73 4.41 -1.00
CA GLU A 21 -15.36 5.35 -0.08
C GLU A 21 -14.41 5.79 1.04
N ALA A 22 -13.55 4.87 1.51
CA ALA A 22 -12.64 5.11 2.62
C ALA A 22 -11.35 5.85 2.24
N CYS A 23 -10.98 5.85 0.96
CA CYS A 23 -9.69 6.35 0.47
C CYS A 23 -9.83 7.37 -0.64
N GLU A 24 -8.87 8.28 -0.70
CA GLU A 24 -8.58 9.07 -1.89
C GLU A 24 -7.68 8.27 -2.82
N ILE A 25 -7.99 8.26 -4.10
CA ILE A 25 -7.23 7.56 -5.14
C ILE A 25 -6.56 8.60 -6.02
N ALA A 26 -5.22 8.59 -6.06
CA ALA A 26 -4.42 9.57 -6.79
C ALA A 26 -3.73 8.97 -8.02
N ASP A 27 -4.38 8.00 -8.66
CA ASP A 27 -3.87 7.31 -9.86
C ASP A 27 -3.71 8.24 -11.07
N ASN A 28 -4.53 9.28 -11.15
CA ASN A 28 -4.50 10.24 -12.27
C ASN A 28 -3.20 11.03 -12.36
N LEU A 29 -2.39 11.07 -11.30
CA LEU A 29 -1.11 11.77 -11.27
C LEU A 29 0.06 10.89 -11.73
N ARG A 30 -0.17 9.59 -11.86
CA ARG A 30 0.88 8.63 -12.27
C ARG A 30 1.42 8.96 -13.66
N LYS A 31 2.71 8.73 -13.84
CA LYS A 31 3.35 8.96 -15.14
C LYS A 31 4.43 7.90 -15.40
N PRO A 32 4.20 6.97 -16.31
CA PRO A 32 5.23 6.02 -16.71
C PRO A 32 6.29 6.71 -17.56
N VAL A 33 7.56 6.43 -17.27
CA VAL A 33 8.69 6.96 -18.05
C VAL A 33 9.65 5.82 -18.36
N LYS A 34 9.94 5.60 -19.63
CA LYS A 34 10.94 4.60 -20.05
C LYS A 34 12.29 4.91 -19.42
N SER A 35 13.03 3.88 -19.01
CA SER A 35 14.31 4.03 -18.35
C SER A 35 15.30 4.91 -19.12
N SER A 36 15.31 4.82 -20.45
CA SER A 36 16.15 5.64 -21.31
C SER A 36 15.81 7.14 -21.33
N LEU A 37 14.60 7.51 -20.87
CA LEU A 37 14.10 8.89 -20.84
C LEU A 37 14.05 9.46 -19.44
N ARG A 38 14.41 8.69 -18.43
CA ARG A 38 14.45 9.18 -17.04
C ARG A 38 15.65 10.08 -16.83
N VAL A 39 15.43 11.18 -16.13
CA VAL A 39 16.50 12.10 -15.72
C VAL A 39 16.92 11.74 -14.30
N ALA A 40 18.18 11.40 -14.09
CA ALA A 40 18.72 11.00 -12.80
C ALA A 40 18.56 12.10 -11.74
N GLY A 41 18.19 11.70 -10.52
CA GLY A 41 17.98 12.61 -9.40
C GLY A 41 17.90 11.85 -8.08
N ASN A 42 17.21 12.42 -7.08
CA ASN A 42 17.11 11.89 -5.73
C ASN A 42 15.70 11.42 -5.35
N ILE A 43 14.75 11.54 -6.26
CA ILE A 43 13.35 11.18 -5.98
C ILE A 43 13.12 9.71 -6.35
N PRO A 44 12.60 8.88 -5.43
CA PRO A 44 12.37 7.47 -5.74
C PRO A 44 11.28 7.30 -6.80
N TYR A 45 11.57 6.47 -7.80
CA TYR A 45 10.67 6.06 -8.86
C TYR A 45 10.15 4.66 -8.57
N TYR A 46 8.86 4.56 -8.26
CA TYR A 46 8.23 3.30 -7.86
C TYR A 46 7.64 2.53 -9.03
N GLY A 47 7.95 1.25 -9.06
CA GLY A 47 7.24 0.25 -9.85
C GLY A 47 6.37 -0.65 -8.97
N ALA A 48 5.89 -1.76 -9.55
CA ALA A 48 4.95 -2.67 -8.87
C ALA A 48 5.47 -3.27 -7.56
N ASN A 49 6.78 -3.49 -7.44
CA ASN A 49 7.34 -4.24 -6.30
C ASN A 49 8.36 -3.44 -5.47
N ASN A 50 8.97 -2.44 -6.05
CA ASN A 50 10.07 -1.72 -5.39
C ASN A 50 10.36 -0.38 -6.07
N ILE A 51 11.33 0.34 -5.51
CA ILE A 51 11.94 1.50 -6.15
C ILE A 51 12.84 0.97 -7.29
N GLN A 52 12.52 1.39 -8.50
CA GLN A 52 13.23 0.96 -9.71
C GLN A 52 14.36 1.91 -10.10
N ASP A 53 14.27 3.18 -9.70
CA ASP A 53 15.19 4.23 -10.10
C ASP A 53 15.08 5.42 -9.14
N TYR A 54 16.01 6.39 -9.30
CA TYR A 54 15.95 7.69 -8.64
C TYR A 54 15.98 8.76 -9.71
N VAL A 55 15.02 9.66 -9.68
CA VAL A 55 14.79 10.61 -10.77
C VAL A 55 14.69 12.05 -10.27
N GLU A 56 14.76 12.99 -11.20
CA GLU A 56 14.44 14.39 -10.97
C GLU A 56 12.94 14.61 -11.14
N GLY A 57 12.35 15.40 -10.27
CA GLY A 57 10.91 15.65 -10.28
C GLY A 57 10.10 14.59 -9.53
N TYR A 58 8.80 14.82 -9.40
CA TYR A 58 7.91 13.93 -8.67
C TYR A 58 6.50 13.98 -9.24
N THR A 59 5.74 12.91 -9.03
CA THR A 59 4.30 12.84 -9.36
C THR A 59 3.42 13.11 -8.14
N HIS A 60 3.90 12.73 -6.96
CA HIS A 60 3.16 12.81 -5.71
C HIS A 60 4.04 13.37 -4.59
N ASN A 61 3.40 14.00 -3.60
CA ASN A 61 4.07 14.48 -2.40
C ASN A 61 3.10 14.30 -1.22
N GLY A 62 3.44 13.40 -0.31
CA GLY A 62 2.61 13.08 0.86
C GLY A 62 2.82 11.65 1.33
N GLU A 63 1.92 11.17 2.17
CA GLU A 63 1.93 9.80 2.67
C GLU A 63 0.89 8.97 1.92
N TYR A 64 1.35 7.94 1.23
CA TYR A 64 0.50 7.10 0.39
C TYR A 64 0.83 5.62 0.53
N VAL A 65 -0.16 4.79 0.29
CA VAL A 65 0.00 3.35 0.10
C VAL A 65 0.00 3.06 -1.40
N LEU A 66 0.99 2.31 -1.86
CA LEU A 66 1.09 1.88 -3.24
C LEU A 66 0.69 0.42 -3.33
N ILE A 67 -0.33 0.14 -4.12
CA ILE A 67 -0.88 -1.21 -4.31
C ILE A 67 -0.60 -1.64 -5.75
N ALA A 68 0.07 -2.76 -5.96
CA ALA A 68 0.35 -3.22 -7.31
C ALA A 68 -0.93 -3.32 -8.15
N GLU A 69 -0.95 -2.71 -9.33
CA GLU A 69 -2.02 -2.86 -10.31
C GLU A 69 -1.81 -4.15 -11.10
N ASP A 70 -0.57 -4.37 -11.52
CA ASP A 70 -0.13 -5.58 -12.20
C ASP A 70 1.34 -5.87 -11.84
N GLY A 71 1.85 -7.04 -12.20
CA GLY A 71 3.26 -7.37 -12.02
C GLY A 71 3.70 -7.60 -10.56
N SER A 72 2.78 -7.84 -9.62
CA SER A 72 3.19 -8.25 -8.28
C SER A 72 4.01 -9.54 -8.34
N ALA A 73 5.18 -9.55 -7.70
CA ALA A 73 6.10 -10.68 -7.72
C ALA A 73 5.51 -11.92 -7.03
N ASN A 74 4.59 -11.72 -6.08
CA ASN A 74 3.92 -12.80 -5.36
C ASN A 74 2.43 -12.44 -5.22
N LEU A 75 1.53 -13.36 -5.58
CA LEU A 75 0.09 -13.10 -5.52
C LEU A 75 -0.50 -13.38 -4.14
N GLU A 76 0.09 -14.29 -3.37
CA GLU A 76 -0.34 -14.59 -2.00
C GLU A 76 0.17 -13.54 -1.01
N ASN A 77 1.38 -13.04 -1.22
CA ASN A 77 1.96 -11.91 -0.50
C ASN A 77 2.00 -10.71 -1.46
N TYR A 78 0.83 -10.14 -1.70
CA TYR A 78 0.64 -9.10 -2.71
C TYR A 78 1.47 -7.85 -2.41
N SER A 79 2.03 -7.24 -3.45
CA SER A 79 2.93 -6.10 -3.29
C SER A 79 2.19 -4.85 -2.82
N ILE A 80 2.48 -4.45 -1.60
CA ILE A 80 2.01 -3.23 -0.95
C ILE A 80 3.23 -2.47 -0.48
N GLN A 81 3.35 -1.20 -0.88
CA GLN A 81 4.49 -0.35 -0.53
C GLN A 81 4.02 0.90 0.20
N TRP A 82 4.86 1.43 1.06
CA TRP A 82 4.67 2.72 1.73
C TRP A 82 5.55 3.78 1.08
N ALA A 83 4.96 4.89 0.69
CA ALA A 83 5.69 6.02 0.12
C ALA A 83 5.38 7.30 0.90
N THR A 84 6.41 8.04 1.26
CA THR A 84 6.28 9.29 2.02
C THR A 84 7.16 10.38 1.42
N GLY A 85 6.69 11.63 1.48
CA GLY A 85 7.37 12.76 0.86
C GLY A 85 7.18 12.78 -0.64
N LYS A 86 8.15 13.34 -1.35
CA LYS A 86 8.13 13.38 -2.82
C LYS A 86 8.53 12.04 -3.40
N PHE A 87 7.71 11.52 -4.31
CA PHE A 87 7.99 10.29 -5.05
C PHE A 87 7.37 10.33 -6.44
N TRP A 88 7.83 9.44 -7.30
CA TRP A 88 7.33 9.27 -8.64
C TRP A 88 6.70 7.88 -8.76
N ALA A 89 5.44 7.82 -9.19
CA ALA A 89 4.73 6.56 -9.39
C ALA A 89 4.51 6.29 -10.88
N ASN A 90 4.83 5.07 -11.32
CA ASN A 90 4.49 4.62 -12.66
C ASN A 90 3.06 4.06 -12.69
N ASN A 91 2.65 3.51 -13.83
CA ASN A 91 1.31 2.98 -14.04
C ASN A 91 1.11 1.53 -13.53
N HIS A 92 2.10 0.93 -12.89
CA HIS A 92 1.99 -0.42 -12.31
C HIS A 92 1.60 -0.43 -10.84
N VAL A 93 1.35 0.72 -10.26
CA VAL A 93 0.86 0.87 -8.88
C VAL A 93 -0.34 1.78 -8.82
N HIS A 94 -1.34 1.39 -8.01
CA HIS A 94 -2.37 2.30 -7.54
C HIS A 94 -1.81 3.12 -6.39
N VAL A 95 -2.18 4.40 -6.31
CA VAL A 95 -1.71 5.33 -5.28
C VAL A 95 -2.90 5.78 -4.46
N VAL A 96 -2.96 5.37 -3.20
CA VAL A 96 -4.12 5.64 -2.35
C VAL A 96 -3.70 6.17 -0.99
N LYS A 97 -4.60 6.89 -0.35
CA LYS A 97 -4.47 7.28 1.07
C LYS A 97 -5.83 7.32 1.74
N GLY A 98 -5.85 7.14 3.06
CA GLY A 98 -7.07 7.22 3.83
C GLY A 98 -7.67 8.63 3.83
N LYS A 99 -9.00 8.69 3.83
CA LYS A 99 -9.75 9.90 4.14
C LYS A 99 -9.73 10.18 5.64
N GLU A 100 -10.50 11.15 6.11
CA GLU A 100 -10.47 11.66 7.49
C GLU A 100 -10.52 10.60 8.59
N ASN A 101 -11.30 9.52 8.41
CA ASN A 101 -11.49 8.50 9.44
C ASN A 101 -10.59 7.29 9.29
N LEU A 102 -9.70 7.30 8.33
CA LEU A 102 -8.78 6.19 8.05
C LEU A 102 -7.34 6.70 8.01
N ASP A 103 -6.54 6.27 8.98
CA ASP A 103 -5.11 6.52 8.97
C ASP A 103 -4.44 5.70 7.87
N SER A 104 -3.63 6.35 7.03
CA SER A 104 -2.99 5.70 5.89
C SER A 104 -1.98 4.61 6.31
N ARG A 105 -1.31 4.78 7.45
CA ARG A 105 -0.37 3.76 7.95
C ARG A 105 -1.12 2.53 8.47
N PHE A 106 -2.28 2.72 9.09
CA PHE A 106 -3.18 1.62 9.44
C PHE A 106 -3.65 0.88 8.18
N LEU A 107 -4.07 1.62 7.16
CA LEU A 107 -4.46 1.05 5.86
C LEU A 107 -3.31 0.20 5.27
N TYR A 108 -2.10 0.73 5.29
CA TYR A 108 -0.91 0.01 4.83
C TYR A 108 -0.75 -1.35 5.54
N HIS A 109 -0.83 -1.36 6.85
CA HIS A 109 -0.72 -2.60 7.63
C HIS A 109 -1.85 -3.58 7.32
N PHE A 110 -3.08 -3.09 7.25
CA PHE A 110 -4.24 -3.93 6.93
C PHE A 110 -4.06 -4.59 5.55
N LEU A 111 -3.72 -3.83 4.53
CA LEU A 111 -3.56 -4.33 3.16
C LEU A 111 -2.44 -5.35 3.05
N ARG A 112 -1.39 -5.23 3.84
CA ARG A 112 -0.30 -6.20 3.86
C ARG A 112 -0.72 -7.58 4.36
N PHE A 113 -1.76 -7.66 5.18
CA PHE A 113 -2.28 -8.93 5.70
C PHE A 113 -3.46 -9.48 4.90
N MET A 114 -3.97 -8.71 3.95
CA MET A 114 -5.15 -9.08 3.19
C MET A 114 -4.82 -10.09 2.09
N ASN A 115 -5.79 -10.97 1.78
CA ASN A 115 -5.73 -11.84 0.61
C ASN A 115 -6.32 -11.12 -0.60
N PHE A 116 -5.47 -10.78 -1.58
CA PHE A 116 -5.89 -10.08 -2.80
C PHE A 116 -6.40 -11.01 -3.89
N ILE A 117 -6.14 -12.31 -3.81
CA ILE A 117 -6.46 -13.26 -4.89
C ILE A 117 -7.93 -13.16 -5.37
N PRO A 118 -8.94 -13.06 -4.48
CA PRO A 118 -10.33 -12.94 -4.93
C PRO A 118 -10.65 -11.69 -5.75
N TYR A 119 -9.80 -10.68 -5.70
CA TYR A 119 -9.99 -9.40 -6.41
C TYR A 119 -9.18 -9.31 -7.70
N LEU A 120 -8.33 -10.30 -7.98
CA LEU A 120 -7.47 -10.28 -9.16
C LEU A 120 -8.19 -10.85 -10.38
N THR A 121 -7.86 -10.30 -11.56
CA THR A 121 -8.35 -10.76 -12.86
C THR A 121 -7.16 -11.07 -13.77
N GLY A 122 -7.37 -11.73 -14.90
CA GLY A 122 -6.35 -11.93 -15.94
C GLY A 122 -5.50 -13.19 -15.86
N GLY A 123 -5.83 -14.15 -14.99
CA GLY A 123 -5.15 -15.45 -14.94
C GLY A 123 -3.65 -15.32 -14.68
N ASP A 124 -2.81 -15.80 -15.61
CA ASP A 124 -1.34 -15.78 -15.51
C ASP A 124 -0.75 -14.36 -15.46
N ARG A 125 -1.49 -13.39 -15.98
CA ARG A 125 -1.16 -11.96 -15.90
C ARG A 125 -2.11 -11.27 -14.93
N ALA A 126 -2.06 -11.68 -13.69
CA ALA A 126 -2.95 -11.18 -12.65
C ALA A 126 -2.88 -9.66 -12.51
N LYS A 127 -4.05 -9.04 -12.48
CA LYS A 127 -4.21 -7.60 -12.43
C LYS A 127 -5.27 -7.23 -11.41
N LEU A 128 -4.99 -6.21 -10.60
CA LEU A 128 -5.95 -5.55 -9.74
C LEU A 128 -6.45 -4.29 -10.45
N THR A 129 -7.59 -4.38 -11.11
CA THR A 129 -8.20 -3.22 -11.76
C THR A 129 -8.69 -2.23 -10.70
N LYS A 130 -8.78 -0.95 -11.06
CA LYS A 130 -9.37 0.08 -10.19
C LYS A 130 -10.80 -0.30 -9.78
N ALA A 131 -11.60 -0.84 -10.70
CA ALA A 131 -12.97 -1.26 -10.43
C ALA A 131 -13.05 -2.34 -9.33
N LYS A 132 -12.12 -3.27 -9.30
CA LYS A 132 -12.03 -4.29 -8.26
C LYS A 132 -11.43 -3.75 -6.96
N MET A 133 -10.42 -2.92 -7.06
CA MET A 133 -9.78 -2.31 -5.89
C MET A 133 -10.77 -1.50 -5.05
N VAL A 134 -11.61 -0.68 -5.68
CA VAL A 134 -12.56 0.18 -4.95
C VAL A 134 -13.63 -0.61 -4.19
N GLU A 135 -13.85 -1.87 -4.53
CA GLU A 135 -14.79 -2.77 -3.84
C GLU A 135 -14.21 -3.42 -2.58
N ILE A 136 -12.91 -3.39 -2.37
CA ILE A 136 -12.24 -4.04 -1.23
C ILE A 136 -12.78 -3.47 0.08
N PRO A 137 -13.32 -4.31 0.99
CA PRO A 137 -13.81 -3.83 2.28
C PRO A 137 -12.65 -3.48 3.20
N ILE A 138 -12.68 -2.26 3.74
CA ILE A 138 -11.67 -1.73 4.67
C ILE A 138 -12.31 -1.51 6.04
N PRO A 139 -11.70 -2.03 7.12
CA PRO A 139 -12.18 -1.80 8.48
C PRO A 139 -11.83 -0.40 8.96
N ILE A 140 -12.80 0.27 9.58
CA ILE A 140 -12.64 1.63 10.11
C ILE A 140 -12.92 1.60 11.62
N PRO A 141 -12.00 1.04 12.42
CA PRO A 141 -12.13 1.18 13.88
C PRO A 141 -11.90 2.63 14.30
N PRO A 142 -12.22 3.00 15.55
CA PRO A 142 -11.92 4.35 16.04
C PRO A 142 -10.46 4.74 15.80
N LEU A 143 -10.18 6.02 15.55
CA LEU A 143 -8.83 6.49 15.21
C LEU A 143 -7.80 6.20 16.30
N ASP A 144 -8.17 6.23 17.58
CA ASP A 144 -7.29 5.86 18.67
C ASP A 144 -6.88 4.38 18.63
N VAL A 145 -7.81 3.52 18.22
CA VAL A 145 -7.55 2.08 18.02
C VAL A 145 -6.61 1.89 16.81
N GLN A 146 -6.86 2.60 15.72
CA GLN A 146 -5.96 2.57 14.56
C GLN A 146 -4.54 2.98 14.95
N ALA A 147 -4.39 4.06 15.71
CA ALA A 147 -3.09 4.54 16.17
C ALA A 147 -2.36 3.51 17.03
N GLU A 148 -3.06 2.82 17.93
CA GLU A 148 -2.48 1.78 18.77
C GLU A 148 -2.04 0.56 17.94
N ILE A 149 -2.82 0.15 16.96
CA ILE A 149 -2.46 -0.94 16.05
C ILE A 149 -1.22 -0.57 15.23
N VAL A 150 -1.16 0.65 14.71
CA VAL A 150 0.00 1.16 13.97
C VAL A 150 1.25 1.11 14.86
N ARG A 151 1.15 1.58 16.10
CA ARG A 151 2.26 1.56 17.05
C ARG A 151 2.80 0.14 17.26
N ILE A 152 1.91 -0.82 17.47
CA ILE A 152 2.28 -2.22 17.69
C ILE A 152 2.92 -2.83 16.43
N LEU A 153 2.30 -2.65 15.28
CA LEU A 153 2.77 -3.26 14.04
C LEU A 153 4.05 -2.59 13.51
N ASP A 154 4.21 -1.28 13.69
CA ASP A 154 5.45 -0.60 13.34
C ASP A 154 6.62 -1.07 14.21
N ALA A 155 6.40 -1.26 15.51
CA ALA A 155 7.41 -1.80 16.42
C ALA A 155 7.79 -3.24 16.03
N PHE A 156 6.82 -4.06 15.68
CA PHE A 156 7.06 -5.44 15.22
C PHE A 156 7.87 -5.47 13.93
N THR A 157 7.56 -4.61 12.98
CA THR A 157 8.30 -4.49 11.71
C THR A 157 9.75 -4.08 11.94
N ALA A 158 10.00 -3.13 12.84
CA ALA A 158 11.35 -2.68 13.20
C ALA A 158 12.19 -3.81 13.81
N VAL A 159 11.62 -4.58 14.74
CA VAL A 159 12.29 -5.74 15.35
C VAL A 159 12.63 -6.79 14.31
N THR A 160 11.72 -7.08 13.40
CA THR A 160 11.94 -8.05 12.31
C THR A 160 13.08 -7.59 11.39
N ALA A 161 13.14 -6.31 11.06
CA ALA A 161 14.21 -5.74 10.23
C ALA A 161 15.58 -5.85 10.91
N GLU A 162 15.66 -5.57 12.22
CA GLU A 162 16.89 -5.72 13.01
C GLU A 162 17.36 -7.18 13.02
N LEU A 163 16.48 -8.12 13.29
CA LEU A 163 16.83 -9.55 13.30
C LEU A 163 17.31 -10.02 11.94
N THR A 164 16.70 -9.56 10.87
CA THR A 164 17.11 -9.88 9.50
C THR A 164 18.52 -9.33 9.22
N ALA A 165 18.80 -8.11 9.63
CA ALA A 165 20.11 -7.47 9.45
C ALA A 165 21.21 -8.19 10.25
N GLU A 166 20.93 -8.70 11.46
CA GLU A 166 21.87 -9.45 12.27
C GLU A 166 22.22 -10.82 11.68
N LEU A 167 21.32 -11.40 10.88
CA LEU A 167 21.50 -12.72 10.28
C LEU A 167 22.24 -12.67 8.92
N THR A 168 22.42 -11.49 8.34
CA THR A 168 23.16 -11.28 7.08
C THR A 168 24.54 -10.74 7.31
#